data_5efd89158e9f1ac49b0341c1320cc149
#
_entry.id   5efd89158e9f1ac49b0341c1320cc149
#
_cell.length_a   1.000
_cell.length_b   1.000
_cell.length_c   1.000
_cell.angle_alpha   90.00
_cell.angle_beta   90.00
_cell.angle_gamma   90.00
#
_symmetry.space_group_name_H-M   'P 1'
#
loop_
_entity.id
_entity.type
_entity.pdbx_description
1 polymer ?
#
loop_
_entity_poly.entity_id
_entity_poly.type
_entity_poly.pdbx_seq_one_letter_code
_entity_poly.pdbx_strand_id
1 'polypeptide(L)'
;MHYKKLVKRHKTQEKQKMEKKWWHHLTAYQIYTRSFCDSNGDGIGDFQGIISKLDYLQELGIGAIWISPFNDSPNYDNGYDISDYYAILKDFGTMADLEEMIQECEKRDIIVMMDLVLNHCSHEHPWFLGACKDRNGKYHDYYIWEEGTEDQPPEGSAAFFGGNVWEWVPQVKEYYYHTFSIQQPDLNWKNENMRQELYAM
;
A
#
# COMPACT_ATOMS: atom_id res chain seq x y z
N MET A 1 -6.08 -2.83 -60.31
CA MET A 1 -5.74 -1.45 -59.90
C MET A 1 -6.17 -1.13 -58.47
N HIS A 2 -6.46 -2.14 -57.64
CA HIS A 2 -6.97 -1.95 -56.24
C HIS A 2 -5.97 -2.27 -55.12
N TYR A 3 -4.87 -2.96 -55.42
CA TYR A 3 -3.86 -3.35 -54.43
C TYR A 3 -2.89 -2.24 -54.01
N LYS A 4 -2.70 -1.21 -54.86
CA LYS A 4 -1.80 -0.09 -54.55
C LYS A 4 -2.39 0.97 -53.60
N LYS A 5 -3.70 0.95 -53.35
CA LYS A 5 -4.36 1.88 -52.41
C LYS A 5 -4.35 1.40 -50.95
N LEU A 6 -4.22 0.09 -50.71
CA LEU A 6 -4.17 -0.50 -49.35
C LEU A 6 -2.79 -0.39 -48.70
N VAL A 7 -1.71 -0.40 -49.48
CA VAL A 7 -0.35 -0.29 -48.97
C VAL A 7 0.02 1.16 -48.57
N LYS A 8 -0.69 2.17 -49.11
CA LYS A 8 -0.45 3.58 -48.72
C LYS A 8 -1.15 4.00 -47.42
N ARG A 9 -2.11 3.22 -46.90
CA ARG A 9 -2.79 3.53 -45.65
C ARG A 9 -2.03 3.06 -44.39
N HIS A 10 -0.96 2.28 -44.54
CA HIS A 10 -0.16 1.78 -43.41
C HIS A 10 1.16 2.52 -43.20
N LYS A 11 1.41 3.61 -43.93
CA LYS A 11 2.66 4.39 -43.80
C LYS A 11 2.53 5.75 -43.15
N THR A 12 1.38 6.09 -42.61
CA THR A 12 1.19 7.34 -41.84
C THR A 12 0.57 7.09 -40.46
N GLN A 13 0.99 6.04 -39.79
CA GLN A 13 1.11 6.15 -38.37
C GLN A 13 2.51 6.76 -38.12
N GLU A 14 2.57 8.10 -38.12
CA GLU A 14 3.64 8.80 -37.44
C GLU A 14 3.74 8.13 -36.07
N LYS A 15 4.87 7.48 -35.81
CA LYS A 15 5.26 7.12 -34.45
C LYS A 15 5.19 8.44 -33.68
N GLN A 16 4.10 8.70 -32.97
CA GLN A 16 4.09 9.73 -31.95
C GLN A 16 5.33 9.42 -31.10
N LYS A 17 6.34 10.26 -31.25
CA LYS A 17 7.56 10.18 -30.47
C LYS A 17 7.09 10.41 -29.05
N MET A 18 6.90 9.31 -28.28
CA MET A 18 6.48 9.43 -26.88
C MET A 18 7.45 10.38 -26.23
N GLU A 19 6.94 11.51 -25.77
CA GLU A 19 7.73 12.48 -25.05
C GLU A 19 8.32 11.76 -23.82
N LYS A 20 9.66 11.69 -23.77
CA LYS A 20 10.33 10.98 -22.71
C LYS A 20 10.13 11.74 -21.41
N LYS A 21 9.39 11.15 -20.50
CA LYS A 21 9.20 11.68 -19.16
C LYS A 21 10.41 11.35 -18.29
N TRP A 22 10.64 12.11 -17.25
CA TRP A 22 11.81 11.97 -16.36
C TRP A 22 12.01 10.55 -15.83
N TRP A 23 10.92 9.84 -15.51
CA TRP A 23 10.97 8.46 -14.98
C TRP A 23 11.35 7.39 -16.01
N HIS A 24 11.36 7.70 -17.32
CA HIS A 24 11.76 6.73 -18.33
C HIS A 24 13.26 6.35 -18.30
N HIS A 25 14.04 7.06 -17.50
CA HIS A 25 15.47 6.86 -17.36
C HIS A 25 15.88 6.42 -15.95
N LEU A 26 14.90 6.27 -15.03
CA LEU A 26 15.18 5.86 -13.68
C LEU A 26 15.25 4.34 -13.56
N THR A 27 16.20 3.90 -12.75
CA THR A 27 16.19 2.56 -12.16
C THR A 27 15.65 2.71 -10.74
N ALA A 28 14.52 2.04 -10.43
CA ALA A 28 13.97 2.00 -9.10
C ALA A 28 14.44 0.72 -8.38
N TYR A 29 14.80 0.85 -7.12
CA TYR A 29 15.18 -0.25 -6.25
C TYR A 29 14.16 -0.39 -5.13
N GLN A 30 13.51 -1.55 -5.02
CA GLN A 30 12.59 -1.82 -3.92
C GLN A 30 13.35 -2.19 -2.65
N ILE A 31 12.97 -1.57 -1.55
CA ILE A 31 13.51 -1.85 -0.21
C ILE A 31 12.39 -2.39 0.67
N TYR A 32 12.57 -3.60 1.17
CA TYR A 32 11.84 -4.10 2.32
C TYR A 32 12.66 -3.78 3.56
N THR A 33 12.25 -2.77 4.32
CA THR A 33 13.02 -2.17 5.41
C THR A 33 13.52 -3.22 6.37
N ARG A 34 12.64 -4.12 6.82
CA ARG A 34 12.93 -5.16 7.83
C ARG A 34 14.15 -6.03 7.51
N SER A 35 14.42 -6.30 6.23
CA SER A 35 15.48 -7.21 5.81
C SER A 35 16.64 -6.55 5.07
N PHE A 36 16.62 -5.22 4.91
CA PHE A 36 17.59 -4.54 4.07
C PHE A 36 18.91 -4.27 4.78
N CYS A 37 18.89 -3.54 5.89
CA CYS A 37 20.08 -3.26 6.69
C CYS A 37 19.69 -2.90 8.13
N ASP A 38 20.22 -3.64 9.08
CA ASP A 38 20.09 -3.43 10.49
C ASP A 38 21.23 -2.51 10.97
N SER A 39 20.90 -1.35 11.55
CA SER A 39 21.88 -0.38 12.02
C SER A 39 22.24 -0.53 13.50
N ASN A 40 21.35 -1.13 14.30
CA ASN A 40 21.43 -1.18 15.74
C ASN A 40 21.80 -2.57 16.30
N GLY A 41 21.76 -3.62 15.47
CA GLY A 41 22.15 -4.98 15.80
C GLY A 41 21.03 -5.81 16.46
N ASP A 42 19.78 -5.43 16.31
CA ASP A 42 18.63 -6.15 16.85
C ASP A 42 18.08 -7.26 15.92
N GLY A 43 18.62 -7.37 14.72
CA GLY A 43 18.23 -8.34 13.71
C GLY A 43 17.12 -7.83 12.76
N ILE A 44 16.70 -6.57 12.89
CA ILE A 44 15.65 -5.94 12.08
C ILE A 44 16.26 -4.74 11.37
N GLY A 45 16.04 -4.66 10.05
CA GLY A 45 16.45 -3.50 9.27
C GLY A 45 15.62 -2.25 9.61
N ASP A 46 16.25 -1.10 9.51
CA ASP A 46 15.69 0.19 9.92
C ASP A 46 16.05 1.34 8.96
N PHE A 47 15.50 2.54 9.18
CA PHE A 47 15.78 3.70 8.33
C PHE A 47 17.24 4.15 8.39
N GLN A 48 17.89 4.06 9.55
CA GLN A 48 19.31 4.39 9.68
C GLN A 48 20.16 3.38 8.88
N GLY A 49 19.75 2.12 8.84
CA GLY A 49 20.36 1.12 7.97
C GLY A 49 20.21 1.47 6.48
N ILE A 50 19.03 1.96 6.07
CA ILE A 50 18.84 2.43 4.68
C ILE A 50 19.76 3.62 4.40
N ILE A 51 19.82 4.61 5.28
CA ILE A 51 20.70 5.79 5.15
C ILE A 51 22.14 5.36 4.96
N SER A 52 22.61 4.38 5.74
CA SER A 52 23.98 3.87 5.67
C SER A 52 24.36 3.24 4.32
N LYS A 53 23.37 2.91 3.49
CA LYS A 53 23.54 2.25 2.17
C LYS A 53 23.24 3.16 0.98
N LEU A 54 22.89 4.42 1.20
CA LEU A 54 22.52 5.32 0.10
C LEU A 54 23.67 5.59 -0.87
N ASP A 55 24.92 5.69 -0.39
CA ASP A 55 26.08 5.85 -1.27
C ASP A 55 26.27 4.62 -2.18
N TYR A 56 26.10 3.42 -1.65
CA TYR A 56 26.10 2.19 -2.45
C TYR A 56 25.00 2.19 -3.50
N LEU A 57 23.78 2.61 -3.16
CA LEU A 57 22.68 2.69 -4.12
C LEU A 57 22.93 3.74 -5.19
N GLN A 58 23.53 4.88 -4.84
CA GLN A 58 23.93 5.91 -5.79
C GLN A 58 25.01 5.40 -6.75
N GLU A 59 26.07 4.74 -6.26
CA GLU A 59 27.12 4.13 -7.08
C GLU A 59 26.57 3.05 -8.02
N LEU A 60 25.53 2.32 -7.59
CA LEU A 60 24.83 1.33 -8.42
C LEU A 60 24.00 1.98 -9.54
N GLY A 61 23.81 3.31 -9.50
CA GLY A 61 23.02 4.05 -10.49
C GLY A 61 21.51 4.02 -10.22
N ILE A 62 21.10 3.84 -8.96
CA ILE A 62 19.70 3.89 -8.55
C ILE A 62 19.25 5.34 -8.49
N GLY A 63 18.19 5.67 -9.23
CA GLY A 63 17.58 7.01 -9.23
C GLY A 63 16.30 7.13 -8.41
N ALA A 64 15.76 6.00 -7.95
CA ALA A 64 14.63 5.99 -7.05
C ALA A 64 14.68 4.77 -6.12
N ILE A 65 14.23 4.92 -4.88
CA ILE A 65 13.95 3.81 -3.97
C ILE A 65 12.44 3.72 -3.74
N TRP A 66 11.91 2.50 -3.77
CA TRP A 66 10.55 2.20 -3.39
C TRP A 66 10.58 1.44 -2.06
N ILE A 67 10.05 2.06 -1.01
CA ILE A 67 10.03 1.50 0.33
C ILE A 67 8.68 0.81 0.53
N SER A 68 8.72 -0.49 0.85
CA SER A 68 7.54 -1.26 1.26
C SER A 68 6.90 -0.63 2.51
N PRO A 69 5.64 -0.92 2.84
CA PRO A 69 4.94 -0.26 3.93
C PRO A 69 5.76 -0.24 5.23
N PHE A 70 5.82 0.93 5.84
CA PHE A 70 6.60 1.19 7.05
C PHE A 70 5.76 1.84 8.17
N ASN A 71 4.48 2.08 7.89
CA ASN A 71 3.54 2.60 8.89
C ASN A 71 3.35 1.60 10.04
N ASP A 72 2.81 2.08 11.16
CA ASP A 72 2.48 1.21 12.28
C ASP A 72 1.52 0.10 11.86
N SER A 73 1.85 -1.12 12.24
CA SER A 73 1.17 -2.33 11.78
C SER A 73 1.40 -3.46 12.78
N PRO A 74 0.39 -4.31 13.06
CA PRO A 74 0.60 -5.56 13.77
C PRO A 74 1.40 -6.59 12.96
N ASN A 75 1.68 -6.29 11.67
CA ASN A 75 2.62 -7.02 10.81
C ASN A 75 2.18 -8.46 10.46
N TYR A 76 0.88 -8.68 10.32
CA TYR A 76 0.34 -9.95 9.79
C TYR A 76 0.68 -10.17 8.33
N ASP A 77 0.79 -9.07 7.56
CA ASP A 77 1.15 -9.10 6.14
C ASP A 77 2.29 -8.12 5.84
N ASN A 78 3.40 -8.24 6.56
CA ASN A 78 4.65 -7.52 6.28
C ASN A 78 4.48 -5.99 6.16
N GLY A 79 3.60 -5.41 6.99
CA GLY A 79 3.31 -3.99 7.03
C GLY A 79 2.15 -3.55 6.14
N TYR A 80 1.59 -4.43 5.29
CA TYR A 80 0.41 -4.10 4.47
C TYR A 80 -0.89 -4.01 5.26
N ASP A 81 -0.93 -4.44 6.51
CA ASP A 81 -2.03 -4.32 7.47
C ASP A 81 -1.82 -3.11 8.39
N ILE A 82 -2.02 -1.91 7.86
CA ILE A 82 -1.72 -0.65 8.55
C ILE A 82 -2.74 -0.37 9.66
N SER A 83 -2.25 -0.21 10.90
CA SER A 83 -3.05 0.16 12.07
C SER A 83 -3.08 1.67 12.36
N ASP A 84 -2.03 2.40 11.95
CA ASP A 84 -1.96 3.86 12.04
C ASP A 84 -1.15 4.42 10.86
N TYR A 85 -1.82 5.19 9.99
CA TYR A 85 -1.18 5.81 8.82
C TYR A 85 -0.22 6.96 9.17
N TYR A 86 -0.32 7.52 10.40
CA TYR A 86 0.48 8.65 10.86
C TYR A 86 1.67 8.25 11.73
N ALA A 87 1.76 6.98 12.09
CA ALA A 87 2.85 6.44 12.88
C ALA A 87 3.79 5.57 12.05
N ILE A 88 5.05 5.52 12.46
CA ILE A 88 6.06 4.61 11.92
C ILE A 88 6.09 3.35 12.79
N LEU A 89 6.22 2.18 12.16
CA LEU A 89 6.47 0.94 12.87
C LEU A 89 7.76 1.10 13.70
N LYS A 90 7.65 0.99 15.01
CA LYS A 90 8.73 1.31 15.97
C LYS A 90 10.06 0.60 15.69
N ASP A 91 9.98 -0.61 15.09
CA ASP A 91 11.15 -1.39 14.74
C ASP A 91 11.96 -0.74 13.60
N PHE A 92 11.35 0.13 12.81
CA PHE A 92 12.00 0.79 11.67
C PHE A 92 12.57 2.16 12.02
N GLY A 93 12.19 2.72 13.17
CA GLY A 93 12.64 4.02 13.63
C GLY A 93 11.49 4.97 13.97
N THR A 94 11.75 6.25 13.83
CA THR A 94 10.85 7.35 14.16
C THR A 94 10.49 8.16 12.89
N MET A 95 9.54 9.10 13.02
CA MET A 95 9.24 10.07 11.96
C MET A 95 10.47 10.92 11.62
N ALA A 96 11.30 11.26 12.63
CA ALA A 96 12.53 12.02 12.40
C ALA A 96 13.56 11.21 11.56
N ASP A 97 13.65 9.89 11.77
CA ASP A 97 14.52 9.02 10.96
C ASP A 97 14.01 8.92 9.52
N LEU A 98 12.70 8.88 9.31
CA LEU A 98 12.10 8.92 7.96
C LEU A 98 12.42 10.26 7.27
N GLU A 99 12.25 11.39 7.96
CA GLU A 99 12.56 12.72 7.43
C GLU A 99 14.05 12.83 7.09
N GLU A 100 14.94 12.34 7.95
CA GLU A 100 16.37 12.29 7.68
C GLU A 100 16.68 11.43 6.44
N MET A 101 16.09 10.26 6.33
CA MET A 101 16.28 9.39 5.16
C MET A 101 15.86 10.08 3.87
N ILE A 102 14.73 10.79 3.86
CA ILE A 102 14.26 11.55 2.69
C ILE A 102 15.28 12.64 2.33
N GLN A 103 15.77 13.39 3.31
CA GLN A 103 16.78 14.43 3.09
C GLN A 103 18.10 13.86 2.57
N GLU A 104 18.55 12.73 3.08
CA GLU A 104 19.77 12.06 2.63
C GLU A 104 19.63 11.49 1.22
N CYS A 105 18.43 11.01 0.84
CA CYS A 105 18.11 10.63 -0.53
C CYS A 105 18.16 11.83 -1.47
N GLU A 106 17.56 12.96 -1.07
CA GLU A 106 17.54 14.20 -1.87
C GLU A 106 18.95 14.72 -2.17
N LYS A 107 19.87 14.70 -1.20
CA LYS A 107 21.28 15.05 -1.40
C LYS A 107 22.00 14.21 -2.46
N ARG A 108 21.47 13.04 -2.77
CA ARG A 108 22.04 12.07 -3.73
C ARG A 108 21.24 11.97 -5.02
N ASP A 109 20.27 12.88 -5.24
CA ASP A 109 19.33 12.81 -6.37
C ASP A 109 18.56 11.48 -6.46
N ILE A 110 18.29 10.84 -5.31
CA ILE A 110 17.49 9.63 -5.20
C ILE A 110 16.06 9.99 -4.81
N ILE A 111 15.10 9.63 -5.65
CA ILE A 111 13.68 9.86 -5.37
C ILE A 111 13.17 8.79 -4.42
N VAL A 112 12.42 9.19 -3.41
CA VAL A 112 11.74 8.27 -2.49
C VAL A 112 10.30 8.06 -2.96
N MET A 113 9.94 6.79 -3.18
CA MET A 113 8.56 6.33 -3.39
C MET A 113 8.13 5.53 -2.17
N MET A 114 7.03 5.96 -1.55
CA MET A 114 6.44 5.28 -0.41
C MET A 114 5.26 4.44 -0.87
N ASP A 115 5.12 3.25 -0.32
CA ASP A 115 3.94 2.42 -0.55
C ASP A 115 2.74 3.03 0.19
N LEU A 116 1.63 3.19 -0.50
CA LEU A 116 0.41 3.76 0.06
C LEU A 116 -0.72 2.74 -0.04
N VAL A 117 -0.95 2.02 1.05
CA VAL A 117 -1.95 0.95 1.13
C VAL A 117 -3.32 1.55 1.41
N LEU A 118 -4.14 1.65 0.36
CA LEU A 118 -5.48 2.26 0.44
C LEU A 118 -6.61 1.31 0.06
N ASN A 119 -6.33 0.05 -0.27
CA ASN A 119 -7.38 -0.94 -0.52
C ASN A 119 -8.07 -1.38 0.77
N HIS A 120 -7.30 -1.53 1.81
CA HIS A 120 -7.70 -2.03 3.13
C HIS A 120 -6.85 -1.38 4.22
N CYS A 121 -7.20 -1.59 5.46
CA CYS A 121 -6.34 -1.31 6.61
C CYS A 121 -6.26 -2.54 7.52
N SER A 122 -5.56 -2.42 8.65
CA SER A 122 -5.55 -3.47 9.67
C SER A 122 -6.92 -3.63 10.35
N HIS A 123 -7.26 -4.86 10.74
CA HIS A 123 -8.37 -5.09 11.65
C HIS A 123 -8.15 -4.47 13.04
N GLU A 124 -6.93 -4.04 13.38
CA GLU A 124 -6.58 -3.28 14.58
C GLU A 124 -6.68 -1.75 14.40
N HIS A 125 -6.95 -1.29 13.17
CA HIS A 125 -7.13 0.14 12.91
C HIS A 125 -8.32 0.70 13.70
N PRO A 126 -8.23 1.90 14.33
CA PRO A 126 -9.32 2.49 15.13
C PRO A 126 -10.65 2.60 14.40
N TRP A 127 -10.64 2.83 13.08
CA TRP A 127 -11.86 2.85 12.28
C TRP A 127 -12.56 1.49 12.27
N PHE A 128 -11.82 0.40 12.05
CA PHE A 128 -12.39 -0.94 12.02
C PHE A 128 -12.88 -1.39 13.40
N LEU A 129 -12.09 -1.12 14.45
CA LEU A 129 -12.50 -1.39 15.82
C LEU A 129 -13.77 -0.62 16.19
N GLY A 130 -13.95 0.60 15.69
CA GLY A 130 -15.16 1.39 15.84
C GLY A 130 -16.34 0.81 15.04
N ALA A 131 -16.09 0.40 13.80
CA ALA A 131 -17.09 -0.21 12.91
C ALA A 131 -17.67 -1.51 13.49
N CYS A 132 -16.82 -2.35 14.09
CA CYS A 132 -17.24 -3.60 14.74
C CYS A 132 -18.06 -3.40 16.03
N LYS A 133 -18.00 -2.21 16.64
CA LYS A 133 -18.71 -1.93 17.91
C LYS A 133 -20.11 -1.38 17.71
N ASP A 134 -20.32 -0.61 16.66
CA ASP A 134 -21.57 0.12 16.45
C ASP A 134 -21.93 0.18 14.97
N ARG A 135 -22.97 -0.57 14.59
CA ARG A 135 -23.51 -0.62 13.22
C ARG A 135 -24.01 0.76 12.74
N ASN A 136 -24.41 1.64 13.64
CA ASN A 136 -24.88 2.99 13.32
C ASN A 136 -23.78 4.04 13.56
N GLY A 137 -22.57 3.60 13.90
CA GLY A 137 -21.44 4.46 14.19
C GLY A 137 -20.82 5.09 12.93
N LYS A 138 -20.04 6.15 13.14
CA LYS A 138 -19.37 6.91 12.08
C LYS A 138 -18.59 6.01 11.12
N TYR A 139 -17.92 4.99 11.64
CA TYR A 139 -16.93 4.19 10.89
C TYR A 139 -17.51 2.93 10.25
N HIS A 140 -18.77 2.58 10.54
CA HIS A 140 -19.32 1.33 10.02
C HIS A 140 -19.27 1.29 8.50
N ASP A 141 -19.82 2.30 7.83
CA ASP A 141 -19.86 2.39 6.36
C ASP A 141 -18.51 2.67 5.71
N TYR A 142 -17.43 2.78 6.50
CA TYR A 142 -16.06 2.86 5.94
C TYR A 142 -15.58 1.52 5.39
N TYR A 143 -16.29 0.45 5.70
CA TYR A 143 -16.02 -0.91 5.26
C TYR A 143 -17.21 -1.46 4.47
N ILE A 144 -17.00 -2.62 3.86
CA ILE A 144 -18.02 -3.30 3.07
C ILE A 144 -18.62 -4.40 3.93
N TRP A 145 -19.93 -4.29 4.19
CA TRP A 145 -20.67 -5.20 5.04
C TRP A 145 -21.80 -5.88 4.28
N GLU A 146 -22.15 -7.10 4.73
CA GLU A 146 -23.31 -7.85 4.26
C GLU A 146 -24.01 -8.51 5.44
N GLU A 147 -25.35 -8.44 5.46
CA GLU A 147 -26.16 -9.07 6.50
C GLU A 147 -26.14 -10.60 6.37
N GLY A 148 -26.24 -11.30 7.49
CA GLY A 148 -26.29 -12.74 7.48
C GLY A 148 -26.51 -13.36 8.86
N THR A 149 -26.24 -14.64 8.93
CA THR A 149 -26.18 -15.42 10.18
C THR A 149 -24.80 -16.08 10.27
N GLU A 150 -24.33 -16.34 11.47
CA GLU A 150 -22.97 -16.82 11.74
C GLU A 150 -22.54 -18.02 10.88
N ASP A 151 -23.49 -18.92 10.57
CA ASP A 151 -23.20 -20.16 9.83
C ASP A 151 -23.47 -20.06 8.31
N GLN A 152 -23.89 -18.89 7.81
CA GLN A 152 -24.29 -18.71 6.41
C GLN A 152 -23.64 -17.44 5.83
N PRO A 153 -22.34 -17.52 5.49
CA PRO A 153 -21.68 -16.39 4.86
C PRO A 153 -22.32 -16.06 3.49
N PRO A 154 -22.29 -14.81 3.06
CA PRO A 154 -22.71 -14.44 1.72
C PRO A 154 -21.93 -15.22 0.65
N GLU A 155 -22.54 -15.36 -0.55
CA GLU A 155 -21.82 -15.91 -1.69
C GLU A 155 -20.63 -15.00 -2.04
N GLY A 156 -19.47 -15.62 -2.27
CA GLY A 156 -18.25 -14.89 -2.59
C GLY A 156 -17.19 -15.79 -3.20
N SER A 157 -16.18 -15.15 -3.80
CA SER A 157 -14.98 -15.85 -4.26
C SER A 157 -14.08 -16.22 -3.08
N ALA A 158 -13.04 -16.98 -3.34
CA ALA A 158 -11.97 -17.17 -2.37
C ALA A 158 -11.15 -15.88 -2.21
N ALA A 159 -10.73 -15.58 -0.98
CA ALA A 159 -9.77 -14.52 -0.70
C ALA A 159 -8.40 -14.83 -1.33
N PHE A 160 -7.57 -13.80 -1.53
CA PHE A 160 -6.30 -13.94 -2.22
C PHE A 160 -5.36 -14.95 -1.55
N PHE A 161 -5.33 -14.97 -0.23
CA PHE A 161 -4.55 -15.93 0.55
C PHE A 161 -5.33 -17.22 0.91
N GLY A 162 -6.52 -17.41 0.32
CA GLY A 162 -7.40 -18.55 0.57
C GLY A 162 -8.46 -18.25 1.63
N GLY A 163 -9.42 -19.16 1.77
CA GLY A 163 -10.60 -18.96 2.63
C GLY A 163 -11.71 -18.15 1.96
N ASN A 164 -12.74 -17.80 2.73
CA ASN A 164 -13.83 -16.95 2.28
C ASN A 164 -13.40 -15.49 2.28
N VAL A 165 -13.99 -14.65 1.44
CA VAL A 165 -13.81 -13.20 1.43
C VAL A 165 -14.67 -12.48 2.49
N TRP A 166 -15.54 -13.21 3.19
CA TRP A 166 -16.46 -12.70 4.18
C TRP A 166 -16.15 -13.26 5.56
N GLU A 167 -16.04 -12.40 6.56
CA GLU A 167 -15.77 -12.78 7.95
C GLU A 167 -16.83 -12.23 8.89
N TRP A 168 -17.35 -13.09 9.78
CA TRP A 168 -18.45 -12.76 10.68
C TRP A 168 -18.03 -11.91 11.87
N VAL A 169 -18.80 -10.86 12.17
CA VAL A 169 -18.64 -10.02 13.36
C VAL A 169 -19.89 -10.12 14.25
N PRO A 170 -19.83 -10.91 15.35
CA PRO A 170 -20.99 -11.17 16.20
C PRO A 170 -21.65 -9.92 16.81
N GLN A 171 -20.85 -8.88 17.09
CA GLN A 171 -21.31 -7.67 17.75
C GLN A 171 -22.30 -6.87 16.90
N VAL A 172 -22.07 -6.78 15.60
CA VAL A 172 -22.92 -6.08 14.63
C VAL A 172 -23.84 -7.01 13.87
N LYS A 173 -23.59 -8.34 13.93
CA LYS A 173 -24.33 -9.39 13.22
C LYS A 173 -24.29 -9.24 11.71
N GLU A 174 -23.09 -8.95 11.20
CA GLU A 174 -22.81 -8.77 9.78
C GLU A 174 -21.45 -9.37 9.46
N TYR A 175 -21.23 -9.62 8.16
CA TYR A 175 -19.96 -10.02 7.60
C TYR A 175 -19.25 -8.82 7.01
N TYR A 176 -17.95 -8.64 7.30
CA TYR A 176 -17.14 -7.70 6.55
C TYR A 176 -16.42 -8.40 5.39
N TYR A 177 -16.15 -7.63 4.36
CA TYR A 177 -15.43 -8.09 3.17
C TYR A 177 -13.93 -7.86 3.31
N HIS A 178 -13.14 -8.85 2.85
CA HIS A 178 -11.70 -8.71 2.71
C HIS A 178 -11.19 -9.41 1.45
N THR A 179 -10.41 -8.72 0.64
CA THR A 179 -9.82 -9.29 -0.58
C THR A 179 -8.63 -10.19 -0.26
N PHE A 180 -7.83 -9.84 0.75
CA PHE A 180 -6.57 -10.51 1.07
C PHE A 180 -6.71 -11.43 2.27
N SER A 181 -6.48 -10.95 3.48
CA SER A 181 -6.58 -11.75 4.69
C SER A 181 -7.67 -11.21 5.62
N ILE A 182 -8.09 -12.06 6.57
CA ILE A 182 -9.06 -11.67 7.60
C ILE A 182 -8.58 -10.48 8.45
N GLN A 183 -7.28 -10.22 8.50
CA GLN A 183 -6.70 -9.08 9.20
C GLN A 183 -6.71 -7.79 8.38
N GLN A 184 -7.22 -7.83 7.13
CA GLN A 184 -7.15 -6.72 6.18
C GLN A 184 -8.54 -6.38 5.63
N PRO A 185 -9.45 -5.81 6.44
CA PRO A 185 -10.79 -5.42 5.98
C PRO A 185 -10.71 -4.37 4.87
N ASP A 186 -11.39 -4.61 3.76
CA ASP A 186 -11.41 -3.72 2.60
C ASP A 186 -12.17 -2.44 2.90
N LEU A 187 -11.59 -1.31 2.48
CA LEU A 187 -12.19 0.01 2.61
C LEU A 187 -13.29 0.24 1.57
N ASN A 188 -14.39 0.84 1.99
CA ASN A 188 -15.52 1.16 1.14
C ASN A 188 -15.30 2.44 0.34
N TRP A 189 -14.67 2.34 -0.82
CA TRP A 189 -14.38 3.48 -1.70
C TRP A 189 -15.62 4.21 -2.25
N LYS A 190 -16.84 3.69 -2.01
CA LYS A 190 -18.09 4.41 -2.30
C LYS A 190 -18.43 5.43 -1.21
N ASN A 191 -17.88 5.30 0.01
CA ASN A 191 -18.11 6.22 1.11
C ASN A 191 -17.27 7.49 0.95
N GLU A 192 -17.94 8.63 0.81
CA GLU A 192 -17.28 9.93 0.62
C GLU A 192 -16.47 10.36 1.84
N ASN A 193 -17.01 10.18 3.05
CA ASN A 193 -16.35 10.61 4.29
C ASN A 193 -15.02 9.85 4.48
N MET A 194 -15.04 8.54 4.24
CA MET A 194 -13.83 7.71 4.28
C MET A 194 -12.77 8.21 3.29
N ARG A 195 -13.18 8.50 2.03
CA ARG A 195 -12.24 9.05 1.02
C ARG A 195 -11.66 10.38 1.45
N GLN A 196 -12.47 11.28 2.03
CA GLN A 196 -11.98 12.57 2.48
C GLN A 196 -10.97 12.45 3.64
N GLU A 197 -11.15 11.50 4.55
CA GLU A 197 -10.15 11.24 5.59
C GLU A 197 -8.84 10.71 5.00
N LEU A 198 -8.91 9.82 4.00
CA LEU A 198 -7.71 9.34 3.28
C LEU A 198 -7.00 10.44 2.47
N TYR A 199 -7.77 11.35 1.85
CA TYR A 199 -7.18 12.46 1.09
C TYR A 199 -6.57 13.53 1.99
N ALA A 200 -6.92 13.57 3.27
CA ALA A 200 -6.36 14.51 4.24
C ALA A 200 -5.05 14.02 4.88
N MET A 201 -4.67 12.76 4.66
CA MET A 201 -3.35 12.24 5.02
C MET A 201 -2.26 12.85 4.14
#